data_4f8997f531cbc0d432be7a5ac2827c77
#
_entry.id   4f8997f531cbc0d432be7a5ac2827c77
#
_cell.length_a   1.000
_cell.length_b   1.000
_cell.length_c   1.000
_cell.angle_alpha   90.00
_cell.angle_beta   90.00
_cell.angle_gamma   90.00
#
_symmetry.space_group_name_H-M   'P 1'
#
loop_
_entity.id
_entity.type
_entity.pdbx_description
1 polymer ?
#
loop_
_entity_poly.entity_id
_entity_poly.type
_entity_poly.pdbx_seq_one_letter_code
_entity_poly.pdbx_strand_id
1 'polypeptide(L)'
;YAEHVLPPLEVEMATLVTQELRALGVHVHAGVAAQSIAHGDDRDSVTLTDGTELSADVIVLSTGVRPDTALAEAAGIETRGGYILVDDRGRTSADDVYAVGDATVGRDHDRPVALAGPANRGGRLVADAIADAEHGEAAARPIPRPQGTAIVRIGGLTAAMTGENRQALDAAGTRYFTVHTHANQHAGYFPGAQPVHILMHVGTDGQILGAQAVGADGVDRRIDVIATAMRAGLKAPDLIDLDLAYAPPYGQAKDPVNQTGMVAHNVLTGELILTGPDALTGDMPVLDVRTMGEYTAGHMPNSLNIPHTQLRDRLDEVRAWVDESVGERPFVVMCAAGVRSWIGYRIVRAAGFNVTMLSGGIQTLRAWLGEKAEAVLVTGEGRA
;
A
#
# COMPACT_ATOMS: atom_id res chain seq x y z
N TYR A 1 18.96 -5.42 -2.50
CA TYR A 1 18.16 -6.51 -1.93
C TYR A 1 16.85 -5.92 -1.41
N ALA A 2 15.75 -6.68 -1.53
CA ALA A 2 14.46 -6.22 -1.03
C ALA A 2 14.39 -6.37 0.49
N GLU A 3 13.98 -5.32 1.18
CA GLU A 3 13.86 -5.31 2.65
C GLU A 3 12.61 -6.07 3.14
N HIS A 4 11.70 -6.42 2.23
CA HIS A 4 10.49 -7.20 2.51
C HIS A 4 10.00 -7.96 1.27
N VAL A 5 9.06 -8.87 1.45
CA VAL A 5 8.40 -9.59 0.34
C VAL A 5 7.57 -8.61 -0.51
N LEU A 6 7.36 -8.94 -1.78
CA LEU A 6 6.63 -8.10 -2.73
C LEU A 6 7.10 -6.64 -2.70
N PRO A 7 8.33 -6.34 -3.19
CA PRO A 7 8.95 -5.02 -3.09
C PRO A 7 8.11 -3.82 -3.54
N PRO A 8 7.15 -3.95 -4.47
CA PRO A 8 6.27 -2.83 -4.83
C PRO A 8 5.27 -2.40 -3.75
N LEU A 9 4.98 -3.27 -2.75
CA LEU A 9 4.13 -2.90 -1.61
C LEU A 9 4.90 -2.02 -0.62
N GLU A 10 4.17 -1.27 0.20
CA GLU A 10 4.72 -0.62 1.39
C GLU A 10 4.98 -1.64 2.49
N VAL A 11 5.94 -1.36 3.38
CA VAL A 11 6.37 -2.28 4.44
C VAL A 11 5.20 -2.74 5.32
N GLU A 12 4.29 -1.83 5.67
CA GLU A 12 3.12 -2.12 6.49
C GLU A 12 2.10 -3.04 5.79
N MET A 13 2.09 -3.06 4.47
CA MET A 13 1.27 -3.98 3.68
C MET A 13 2.01 -5.31 3.44
N ALA A 14 3.30 -5.26 3.16
CA ALA A 14 4.15 -6.44 2.95
C ALA A 14 4.32 -7.28 4.23
N THR A 15 4.31 -6.65 5.41
CA THR A 15 4.36 -7.35 6.70
C THR A 15 3.20 -8.32 6.87
N LEU A 16 1.98 -7.94 6.44
CA LEU A 16 0.82 -8.84 6.49
C LEU A 16 1.03 -10.08 5.63
N VAL A 17 1.63 -9.90 4.45
CA VAL A 17 1.98 -11.01 3.55
C VAL A 17 3.09 -11.88 4.15
N THR A 18 4.09 -11.26 4.77
CA THR A 18 5.18 -11.98 5.45
C THR A 18 4.64 -12.85 6.60
N GLN A 19 3.68 -12.34 7.36
CA GLN A 19 3.01 -13.10 8.42
C GLN A 19 2.26 -14.31 7.87
N GLU A 20 1.55 -14.17 6.76
CA GLU A 20 0.86 -15.29 6.10
C GLU A 20 1.85 -16.34 5.59
N LEU A 21 2.94 -15.94 4.95
CA LEU A 21 3.99 -16.85 4.50
C LEU A 21 4.57 -17.67 5.66
N ARG A 22 4.84 -17.02 6.79
CA ARG A 22 5.34 -17.69 7.99
C ARG A 22 4.30 -18.64 8.60
N ALA A 23 3.03 -18.26 8.60
CA ALA A 23 1.94 -19.14 9.05
C ALA A 23 1.81 -20.40 8.17
N LEU A 24 2.20 -20.30 6.90
CA LEU A 24 2.30 -21.43 5.95
C LEU A 24 3.60 -22.24 6.11
N GLY A 25 4.48 -21.89 7.05
CA GLY A 25 5.76 -22.57 7.27
C GLY A 25 6.91 -22.10 6.37
N VAL A 26 6.76 -20.98 5.67
CA VAL A 26 7.82 -20.41 4.84
C VAL A 26 8.77 -19.57 5.70
N HIS A 27 10.07 -19.85 5.62
CA HIS A 27 11.10 -19.02 6.23
C HIS A 27 11.48 -17.89 5.27
N VAL A 28 11.24 -16.66 5.71
CA VAL A 28 11.50 -15.45 4.89
C VAL A 28 12.79 -14.79 5.37
N HIS A 29 13.77 -14.69 4.48
CA HIS A 29 15.04 -13.98 4.67
C HIS A 29 15.04 -12.72 3.81
N ALA A 30 14.60 -11.59 4.35
CA ALA A 30 14.57 -10.30 3.67
C ALA A 30 15.87 -9.50 3.97
N GLY A 31 16.22 -8.55 3.09
CA GLY A 31 17.42 -7.72 3.23
C GLY A 31 18.74 -8.45 2.91
N VAL A 32 18.68 -9.72 2.55
CA VAL A 32 19.84 -10.56 2.19
C VAL A 32 19.69 -11.14 0.78
N ALA A 33 20.79 -11.61 0.21
CA ALA A 33 20.78 -12.26 -1.10
C ALA A 33 21.50 -13.62 -1.05
N ALA A 34 21.21 -14.49 -2.02
CA ALA A 34 22.03 -15.65 -2.28
C ALA A 34 23.40 -15.20 -2.79
N GLN A 35 24.47 -15.57 -2.07
CA GLN A 35 25.84 -15.27 -2.44
C GLN A 35 26.45 -16.39 -3.29
N SER A 36 26.21 -17.64 -2.91
CA SER A 36 26.70 -18.81 -3.62
C SER A 36 25.76 -19.99 -3.46
N ILE A 37 25.85 -20.91 -4.43
CA ILE A 37 25.18 -22.21 -4.40
C ILE A 37 26.26 -23.26 -4.51
N ALA A 38 26.23 -24.26 -3.63
CA ALA A 38 27.13 -25.40 -3.69
C ALA A 38 26.32 -26.70 -3.82
N HIS A 39 26.79 -27.59 -4.72
CA HIS A 39 26.22 -28.92 -4.87
C HIS A 39 26.78 -29.84 -3.80
N GLY A 40 25.94 -30.59 -3.12
CA GLY A 40 26.29 -31.60 -2.12
C GLY A 40 25.79 -32.97 -2.53
N ASP A 41 26.37 -34.02 -1.93
CA ASP A 41 26.03 -35.41 -2.27
C ASP A 41 24.58 -35.77 -1.97
N ASP A 42 24.02 -35.24 -0.87
CA ASP A 42 22.62 -35.49 -0.45
C ASP A 42 21.72 -34.29 -0.75
N ARG A 43 22.21 -33.07 -0.53
CA ARG A 43 21.43 -31.81 -0.67
C ARG A 43 22.33 -30.68 -1.13
N ASP A 44 21.75 -29.79 -1.92
CA ASP A 44 22.41 -28.54 -2.28
C ASP A 44 22.35 -27.53 -1.14
N SER A 45 23.32 -26.61 -1.10
CA SER A 45 23.33 -25.52 -0.11
C SER A 45 23.38 -24.15 -0.79
N VAL A 46 22.75 -23.18 -0.14
CA VAL A 46 22.78 -21.77 -0.52
C VAL A 46 23.37 -20.98 0.64
N THR A 47 24.46 -20.25 0.39
CA THR A 47 25.00 -19.30 1.36
C THR A 47 24.46 -17.91 1.07
N LEU A 48 23.91 -17.26 2.09
CA LEU A 48 23.39 -15.89 2.01
C LEU A 48 24.50 -14.86 2.32
N THR A 49 24.28 -13.61 1.96
CA THR A 49 25.24 -12.51 2.18
C THR A 49 25.51 -12.17 3.65
N ASP A 50 24.67 -12.60 4.57
CA ASP A 50 24.85 -12.48 6.04
C ASP A 50 25.58 -13.70 6.64
N GLY A 51 25.99 -14.65 5.81
CA GLY A 51 26.67 -15.89 6.21
C GLY A 51 25.73 -17.04 6.60
N THR A 52 24.41 -16.85 6.54
CA THR A 52 23.44 -17.94 6.75
C THR A 52 23.59 -19.00 5.67
N GLU A 53 23.64 -20.27 6.06
CA GLU A 53 23.66 -21.41 5.15
C GLU A 53 22.31 -22.15 5.21
N LEU A 54 21.72 -22.36 4.03
CA LEU A 54 20.43 -23.03 3.86
C LEU A 54 20.63 -24.28 2.99
N SER A 55 20.08 -25.41 3.43
CA SER A 55 20.12 -26.68 2.69
C SER A 55 18.77 -26.96 2.04
N ALA A 56 18.76 -27.41 0.78
CA ALA A 56 17.54 -27.67 0.03
C ALA A 56 17.70 -28.86 -0.95
N ASP A 57 16.59 -29.57 -1.17
CA ASP A 57 16.49 -30.61 -2.19
C ASP A 57 16.28 -30.02 -3.59
N VAL A 58 15.69 -28.83 -3.67
CA VAL A 58 15.43 -28.07 -4.90
C VAL A 58 15.66 -26.58 -4.65
N ILE A 59 16.43 -25.95 -5.54
CA ILE A 59 16.65 -24.50 -5.53
C ILE A 59 15.96 -23.89 -6.75
N VAL A 60 15.05 -22.94 -6.51
CA VAL A 60 14.35 -22.20 -7.57
C VAL A 60 14.90 -20.77 -7.65
N LEU A 61 15.48 -20.40 -8.79
CA LEU A 61 15.94 -19.05 -9.05
C LEU A 61 14.80 -18.24 -9.70
N SER A 62 14.27 -17.25 -8.98
CA SER A 62 13.21 -16.35 -9.44
C SER A 62 13.61 -14.90 -9.16
N THR A 63 14.71 -14.45 -9.79
CA THR A 63 15.37 -13.17 -9.52
C THR A 63 14.89 -12.03 -10.42
N GLY A 64 13.73 -12.18 -11.07
CA GLY A 64 13.15 -11.24 -12.00
C GLY A 64 13.42 -11.61 -13.46
N VAL A 65 12.92 -10.76 -14.36
CA VAL A 65 13.03 -10.95 -15.81
C VAL A 65 13.68 -9.73 -16.47
N ARG A 66 14.33 -9.96 -17.60
CA ARG A 66 14.83 -8.92 -18.50
C ARG A 66 14.36 -9.23 -19.90
N PRO A 67 13.97 -8.25 -20.71
CA PRO A 67 13.63 -8.50 -22.10
C PRO A 67 14.87 -8.92 -22.90
N ASP A 68 14.67 -9.79 -23.87
CA ASP A 68 15.70 -10.07 -24.89
C ASP A 68 15.50 -9.08 -26.05
N THR A 69 16.34 -8.06 -26.09
CA THR A 69 16.30 -6.99 -27.10
C THR A 69 17.43 -7.06 -28.11
N ALA A 70 18.24 -8.15 -28.08
CA ALA A 70 19.41 -8.29 -28.95
C ALA A 70 19.10 -8.12 -30.44
N LEU A 71 17.96 -8.63 -30.90
CA LEU A 71 17.52 -8.47 -32.30
C LEU A 71 17.19 -7.00 -32.64
N ALA A 72 16.49 -6.32 -31.73
CA ALA A 72 16.13 -4.91 -31.91
C ALA A 72 17.38 -4.01 -31.91
N GLU A 73 18.31 -4.26 -31.00
CA GLU A 73 19.58 -3.53 -30.91
C GLU A 73 20.46 -3.75 -32.14
N ALA A 74 20.54 -5.00 -32.63
CA ALA A 74 21.25 -5.33 -33.87
C ALA A 74 20.64 -4.66 -35.11
N ALA A 75 19.34 -4.40 -35.10
CA ALA A 75 18.62 -3.66 -36.15
C ALA A 75 18.72 -2.13 -35.97
N GLY A 76 19.43 -1.62 -34.96
CA GLY A 76 19.56 -0.20 -34.68
C GLY A 76 18.31 0.45 -34.09
N ILE A 77 17.39 -0.33 -33.55
CA ILE A 77 16.18 0.19 -32.88
C ILE A 77 16.57 0.75 -31.51
N GLU A 78 16.05 1.94 -31.18
CA GLU A 78 16.34 2.60 -29.92
C GLU A 78 15.82 1.78 -28.71
N THR A 79 16.70 1.62 -27.71
CA THR A 79 16.37 1.01 -26.43
C THR A 79 16.69 1.95 -25.26
N ARG A 80 16.03 1.74 -24.13
CA ARG A 80 16.32 2.42 -22.86
C ARG A 80 16.30 1.43 -21.72
N GLY A 81 17.43 1.26 -21.04
CA GLY A 81 17.56 0.30 -19.94
C GLY A 81 17.30 -1.16 -20.34
N GLY A 82 17.56 -1.52 -21.61
CA GLY A 82 17.31 -2.84 -22.17
C GLY A 82 15.86 -3.08 -22.64
N TYR A 83 15.02 -2.04 -22.71
CA TYR A 83 13.65 -2.11 -23.23
C TYR A 83 13.54 -1.31 -24.54
N ILE A 84 12.76 -1.82 -25.50
CA ILE A 84 12.51 -1.15 -26.77
C ILE A 84 11.69 0.12 -26.51
N LEU A 85 12.15 1.27 -26.98
CA LEU A 85 11.44 2.55 -26.88
C LEU A 85 10.33 2.61 -27.93
N VAL A 86 9.12 2.89 -27.46
CA VAL A 86 7.93 3.05 -28.32
C VAL A 86 7.20 4.34 -28.03
N ASP A 87 6.53 4.87 -29.05
CA ASP A 87 5.57 5.97 -28.88
C ASP A 87 4.21 5.45 -28.34
N ASP A 88 3.24 6.34 -28.22
CA ASP A 88 1.87 6.02 -27.78
C ASP A 88 1.04 5.20 -28.78
N ARG A 89 1.60 4.86 -29.95
CA ARG A 89 1.03 3.96 -30.94
C ARG A 89 1.84 2.67 -31.12
N GLY A 90 2.85 2.46 -30.27
CA GLY A 90 3.74 1.31 -30.32
C GLY A 90 4.77 1.34 -31.43
N ARG A 91 5.00 2.49 -32.07
CA ARG A 91 6.04 2.65 -33.11
C ARG A 91 7.40 2.73 -32.45
N THR A 92 8.36 2.06 -33.05
CA THR A 92 9.79 2.11 -32.66
C THR A 92 10.50 3.30 -33.35
N SER A 93 11.82 3.33 -33.25
CA SER A 93 12.67 4.28 -34.01
C SER A 93 12.89 3.86 -35.48
N ALA A 94 12.54 2.65 -35.85
CA ALA A 94 12.64 2.17 -37.21
C ALA A 94 11.26 2.29 -37.92
N ASP A 95 11.30 2.69 -39.19
CA ASP A 95 10.10 2.80 -40.00
C ASP A 95 9.41 1.44 -40.15
N ASP A 96 8.08 1.41 -40.08
CA ASP A 96 7.24 0.23 -40.22
C ASP A 96 7.50 -0.90 -39.19
N VAL A 97 8.21 -0.60 -38.09
CA VAL A 97 8.47 -1.52 -37.00
C VAL A 97 7.75 -1.09 -35.73
N TYR A 98 6.93 -1.98 -35.20
CA TYR A 98 6.16 -1.79 -33.99
C TYR A 98 6.63 -2.78 -32.90
N ALA A 99 6.51 -2.37 -31.65
CA ALA A 99 6.77 -3.24 -30.50
C ALA A 99 5.71 -3.02 -29.39
N VAL A 100 5.40 -4.08 -28.66
CA VAL A 100 4.39 -4.10 -27.60
C VAL A 100 4.68 -5.17 -26.56
N GLY A 101 4.16 -4.99 -25.36
CA GLY A 101 4.28 -5.96 -24.27
C GLY A 101 5.48 -5.71 -23.38
N ASP A 102 5.88 -6.76 -22.67
CA ASP A 102 6.84 -6.70 -21.56
C ASP A 102 8.26 -6.24 -21.95
N ALA A 103 8.59 -6.33 -23.25
CA ALA A 103 9.87 -5.89 -23.78
C ALA A 103 9.94 -4.39 -24.11
N THR A 104 8.85 -3.63 -23.89
CA THR A 104 8.74 -2.24 -24.30
C THR A 104 8.67 -1.26 -23.12
N VAL A 105 9.10 -0.02 -23.39
CA VAL A 105 8.87 1.13 -22.51
C VAL A 105 8.44 2.33 -23.37
N GLY A 106 7.42 3.04 -22.94
CA GLY A 106 6.96 4.27 -23.62
C GLY A 106 8.00 5.38 -23.55
N ARG A 107 8.11 6.22 -24.58
CA ARG A 107 9.04 7.35 -24.60
C ARG A 107 8.82 8.32 -23.45
N ASP A 108 7.55 8.48 -23.02
CA ASP A 108 7.11 9.35 -21.93
C ASP A 108 7.05 8.64 -20.56
N HIS A 109 7.61 7.42 -20.43
CA HIS A 109 7.59 6.61 -19.22
C HIS A 109 9.00 6.25 -18.79
N ASP A 110 9.27 6.39 -17.50
CA ASP A 110 10.58 6.07 -16.95
C ASP A 110 10.72 4.59 -16.53
N ARG A 111 9.59 3.89 -16.39
CA ARG A 111 9.57 2.49 -15.94
C ARG A 111 8.73 1.60 -16.84
N PRO A 112 9.26 0.42 -17.23
CA PRO A 112 8.48 -0.60 -17.91
C PRO A 112 7.45 -1.20 -16.96
N VAL A 113 6.31 -1.65 -17.50
CA VAL A 113 5.25 -2.35 -16.76
C VAL A 113 5.03 -3.69 -17.44
N ALA A 114 5.76 -4.70 -16.96
CA ALA A 114 5.70 -6.07 -17.47
C ALA A 114 4.51 -6.81 -16.85
N LEU A 115 3.31 -6.57 -17.38
CA LEU A 115 2.04 -7.17 -16.95
C LEU A 115 1.20 -7.58 -18.15
N ALA A 116 0.57 -8.74 -18.08
CA ALA A 116 -0.24 -9.31 -19.16
C ALA A 116 -1.41 -8.41 -19.60
N GLY A 117 -2.03 -7.67 -18.68
CA GLY A 117 -3.12 -6.75 -18.99
C GLY A 117 -2.71 -5.63 -19.94
N PRO A 118 -1.70 -4.81 -19.64
CA PRO A 118 -1.13 -3.83 -20.56
C PRO A 118 -0.65 -4.43 -21.87
N ALA A 119 0.04 -5.58 -21.85
CA ALA A 119 0.54 -6.26 -23.03
C ALA A 119 -0.61 -6.64 -23.99
N ASN A 120 -1.67 -7.25 -23.47
CA ASN A 120 -2.85 -7.64 -24.26
C ASN A 120 -3.54 -6.43 -24.90
N ARG A 121 -3.80 -5.37 -24.10
CA ARG A 121 -4.43 -4.14 -24.63
C ARG A 121 -3.52 -3.43 -25.64
N GLY A 122 -2.24 -3.38 -25.38
CA GLY A 122 -1.24 -2.82 -26.29
C GLY A 122 -1.26 -3.52 -27.65
N GLY A 123 -1.28 -4.87 -27.67
CA GLY A 123 -1.35 -5.65 -28.91
C GLY A 123 -2.54 -5.25 -29.79
N ARG A 124 -3.72 -5.10 -29.20
CA ARG A 124 -4.90 -4.63 -29.94
C ARG A 124 -4.72 -3.21 -30.49
N LEU A 125 -4.26 -2.27 -29.65
CA LEU A 125 -4.13 -0.87 -30.05
C LEU A 125 -3.04 -0.67 -31.11
N VAL A 126 -1.97 -1.49 -31.08
CA VAL A 126 -0.94 -1.50 -32.12
C VAL A 126 -1.50 -2.02 -33.44
N ALA A 127 -2.32 -3.08 -33.41
CA ALA A 127 -2.98 -3.56 -34.63
C ALA A 127 -3.89 -2.48 -35.25
N ASP A 128 -4.66 -1.76 -34.44
CA ASP A 128 -5.46 -0.62 -34.90
C ASP A 128 -4.57 0.50 -35.48
N ALA A 129 -3.41 0.78 -34.87
CA ALA A 129 -2.46 1.79 -35.35
C ALA A 129 -1.78 1.42 -36.69
N ILE A 130 -1.52 0.13 -36.92
CA ILE A 130 -1.00 -0.38 -38.19
C ILE A 130 -2.07 -0.25 -39.27
N ALA A 131 -3.30 -0.65 -38.99
CA ALA A 131 -4.42 -0.51 -39.94
C ALA A 131 -4.67 0.96 -40.32
N ASP A 132 -4.62 1.88 -39.38
CA ASP A 132 -4.70 3.33 -39.61
C ASP A 132 -3.59 3.83 -40.54
N ALA A 133 -2.35 3.38 -40.32
CA ALA A 133 -1.22 3.77 -41.15
C ALA A 133 -1.37 3.29 -42.62
N GLU A 134 -1.96 2.11 -42.81
CA GLU A 134 -2.15 1.53 -44.17
C GLU A 134 -3.36 2.09 -44.90
N HIS A 135 -4.44 2.38 -44.19
CA HIS A 135 -5.74 2.72 -44.79
C HIS A 135 -6.16 4.17 -44.62
N GLY A 136 -5.44 4.95 -43.80
CA GLY A 136 -5.70 6.38 -43.57
C GLY A 136 -6.96 6.64 -42.73
N GLU A 137 -7.42 5.68 -41.99
CA GLU A 137 -8.56 5.79 -41.07
C GLU A 137 -8.06 6.24 -39.68
N ALA A 138 -8.46 7.40 -39.19
CA ALA A 138 -8.02 7.96 -37.91
C ALA A 138 -8.78 7.34 -36.71
N ALA A 139 -8.88 6.01 -36.65
CA ALA A 139 -9.63 5.29 -35.63
C ALA A 139 -8.77 4.80 -34.44
N ALA A 140 -7.45 4.70 -34.61
CA ALA A 140 -6.56 4.17 -33.58
C ALA A 140 -6.43 5.12 -32.38
N ARG A 141 -6.77 4.61 -31.21
CA ARG A 141 -6.56 5.31 -29.93
C ARG A 141 -5.12 5.14 -29.45
N PRO A 142 -4.55 6.14 -28.77
CA PRO A 142 -3.25 5.99 -28.13
C PRO A 142 -3.25 4.89 -27.08
N ILE A 143 -2.11 4.23 -26.91
CA ILE A 143 -1.88 3.27 -25.83
C ILE A 143 -1.81 4.06 -24.51
N PRO A 144 -2.74 3.86 -23.58
CA PRO A 144 -2.74 4.60 -22.34
C PRO A 144 -1.57 4.15 -21.45
N ARG A 145 -0.97 5.10 -20.72
CA ARG A 145 0.05 4.78 -19.72
C ARG A 145 -0.49 3.70 -18.76
N PRO A 146 0.25 2.58 -18.55
CA PRO A 146 -0.14 1.58 -17.57
C PRO A 146 -0.10 2.15 -16.15
N GLN A 147 -1.06 1.77 -15.30
CA GLN A 147 -1.11 2.15 -13.88
C GLN A 147 -0.33 1.17 -13.00
N GLY A 148 0.14 0.03 -13.55
CA GLY A 148 0.81 -1.00 -12.77
C GLY A 148 -0.13 -1.76 -11.83
N THR A 149 -1.42 -1.86 -12.17
CA THR A 149 -2.38 -2.62 -11.35
C THR A 149 -2.03 -4.10 -11.37
N ALA A 150 -1.72 -4.64 -10.19
CA ALA A 150 -1.26 -6.01 -10.01
C ALA A 150 -1.93 -6.63 -8.78
N ILE A 151 -2.12 -7.95 -8.82
CA ILE A 151 -2.73 -8.73 -7.74
C ILE A 151 -2.07 -10.10 -7.64
N VAL A 152 -1.90 -10.59 -6.41
CA VAL A 152 -1.38 -11.93 -6.14
C VAL A 152 -2.10 -12.54 -4.95
N ARG A 153 -2.30 -13.86 -4.99
CA ARG A 153 -2.82 -14.64 -3.87
C ARG A 153 -1.69 -15.42 -3.22
N ILE A 154 -1.60 -15.34 -1.90
CA ILE A 154 -0.65 -16.06 -1.07
C ILE A 154 -1.43 -16.77 0.02
N GLY A 155 -1.54 -18.09 -0.04
CA GLY A 155 -2.35 -18.87 0.91
C GLY A 155 -3.79 -18.40 0.97
N GLY A 156 -4.23 -17.99 2.14
CA GLY A 156 -5.54 -17.40 2.39
C GLY A 156 -5.63 -15.90 2.15
N LEU A 157 -4.51 -15.24 1.84
CA LEU A 157 -4.41 -13.79 1.72
C LEU A 157 -4.26 -13.35 0.27
N THR A 158 -4.84 -12.23 -0.08
CA THR A 158 -4.68 -11.55 -1.37
C THR A 158 -4.01 -10.20 -1.13
N ALA A 159 -3.02 -9.87 -1.96
CA ALA A 159 -2.37 -8.56 -1.99
C ALA A 159 -2.47 -7.94 -3.37
N ALA A 160 -2.82 -6.67 -3.46
CA ALA A 160 -2.98 -5.95 -4.73
C ALA A 160 -2.52 -4.50 -4.62
N MET A 161 -2.16 -3.93 -5.77
CA MET A 161 -1.75 -2.53 -5.87
C MET A 161 -2.17 -1.91 -7.19
N THR A 162 -2.20 -0.58 -7.22
CA THR A 162 -2.35 0.23 -8.43
C THR A 162 -1.65 1.58 -8.24
N GLY A 163 -1.10 2.14 -9.30
CA GLY A 163 -0.39 3.42 -9.26
C GLY A 163 1.02 3.36 -8.66
N GLU A 164 1.46 4.47 -8.11
CA GLU A 164 2.82 4.64 -7.60
C GLU A 164 2.90 4.26 -6.11
N ASN A 165 4.05 3.73 -5.70
CA ASN A 165 4.39 3.48 -4.31
C ASN A 165 5.21 4.66 -3.72
N ARG A 166 5.44 4.63 -2.41
CA ARG A 166 6.22 5.67 -1.67
C ARG A 166 7.59 5.90 -2.29
N GLN A 167 8.32 4.85 -2.60
CA GLN A 167 9.65 4.94 -3.21
C GLN A 167 9.63 5.72 -4.53
N ALA A 168 8.64 5.46 -5.38
CA ALA A 168 8.51 6.15 -6.67
C ALA A 168 8.08 7.62 -6.50
N LEU A 169 7.16 7.90 -5.57
CA LEU A 169 6.70 9.25 -5.28
C LEU A 169 7.81 10.11 -4.67
N ASP A 170 8.59 9.55 -3.75
CA ASP A 170 9.74 10.22 -3.13
C ASP A 170 10.85 10.51 -4.15
N ALA A 171 11.17 9.52 -5.02
CA ALA A 171 12.14 9.69 -6.08
C ALA A 171 11.71 10.78 -7.10
N ALA A 172 10.42 10.96 -7.32
CA ALA A 172 9.86 12.01 -8.18
C ALA A 172 9.72 13.36 -7.45
N GLY A 173 10.01 13.44 -6.14
CA GLY A 173 9.80 14.65 -5.33
C GLY A 173 8.33 15.06 -5.23
N THR A 174 7.40 14.12 -5.40
CA THR A 174 5.96 14.38 -5.34
C THR A 174 5.54 14.64 -3.90
N ARG A 175 4.77 15.70 -3.67
CA ARG A 175 4.18 15.98 -2.34
C ARG A 175 2.86 15.24 -2.20
N TYR A 176 2.78 14.39 -1.19
CA TYR A 176 1.60 13.56 -0.90
C TYR A 176 1.45 13.31 0.60
N PHE A 177 0.32 12.74 0.96
CA PHE A 177 0.10 12.11 2.26
C PHE A 177 -0.48 10.70 2.06
N THR A 178 -0.37 9.88 3.09
CA THR A 178 -0.84 8.49 3.04
C THR A 178 -1.96 8.29 4.06
N VAL A 179 -3.04 7.67 3.60
CA VAL A 179 -4.14 7.24 4.46
C VAL A 179 -4.19 5.73 4.57
N HIS A 180 -4.49 5.23 5.77
CA HIS A 180 -4.67 3.80 6.04
C HIS A 180 -6.06 3.57 6.59
N THR A 181 -6.74 2.55 6.08
CA THR A 181 -8.04 2.11 6.57
C THR A 181 -8.06 0.59 6.74
N HIS A 182 -8.76 0.14 7.78
CA HIS A 182 -8.93 -1.28 8.11
C HIS A 182 -10.41 -1.52 8.36
N ALA A 183 -11.14 -1.81 7.29
CA ALA A 183 -12.57 -2.03 7.32
C ALA A 183 -12.89 -3.45 6.85
N ASN A 184 -13.98 -4.02 7.32
CA ASN A 184 -14.39 -5.34 6.85
C ASN A 184 -14.81 -5.28 5.37
N GLN A 185 -14.61 -6.37 4.63
CA GLN A 185 -15.00 -6.48 3.23
C GLN A 185 -16.53 -6.48 3.04
N HIS A 186 -17.30 -6.88 4.06
CA HIS A 186 -18.75 -6.79 4.11
C HIS A 186 -19.26 -6.45 5.52
N ALA A 187 -20.56 -6.40 5.73
CA ALA A 187 -21.16 -6.02 7.00
C ALA A 187 -20.67 -6.91 8.16
N GLY A 188 -20.13 -6.28 9.22
CA GLY A 188 -19.48 -7.00 10.31
C GLY A 188 -20.40 -7.90 11.14
N TYR A 189 -21.72 -7.70 11.05
CA TYR A 189 -22.73 -8.59 11.69
C TYR A 189 -23.07 -9.81 10.82
N PHE A 190 -22.66 -9.83 9.55
CA PHE A 190 -22.84 -10.98 8.67
C PHE A 190 -21.66 -11.96 8.83
N PRO A 191 -21.92 -13.28 8.89
CA PRO A 191 -20.88 -14.27 9.14
C PRO A 191 -19.74 -14.23 8.11
N GLY A 192 -18.52 -14.43 8.57
CA GLY A 192 -17.33 -14.48 7.71
C GLY A 192 -16.71 -13.12 7.38
N ALA A 193 -17.14 -12.04 8.06
CA ALA A 193 -16.53 -10.73 7.88
C ALA A 193 -15.03 -10.74 8.21
N GLN A 194 -14.21 -10.30 7.26
CA GLN A 194 -12.75 -10.20 7.37
C GLN A 194 -12.28 -8.79 7.01
N PRO A 195 -11.21 -8.30 7.63
CA PRO A 195 -10.69 -6.98 7.32
C PRO A 195 -10.07 -6.94 5.92
N VAL A 196 -10.27 -5.81 5.23
CA VAL A 196 -9.48 -5.36 4.10
C VAL A 196 -8.67 -4.17 4.57
N HIS A 197 -7.36 -4.30 4.48
CA HIS A 197 -6.42 -3.23 4.76
C HIS A 197 -6.17 -2.45 3.47
N ILE A 198 -6.44 -1.16 3.46
CA ILE A 198 -6.20 -0.27 2.32
C ILE A 198 -5.23 0.82 2.75
N LEU A 199 -4.22 1.02 1.94
CA LEU A 199 -3.31 2.15 1.97
C LEU A 199 -3.51 2.94 0.68
N MET A 200 -3.60 4.28 0.75
CA MET A 200 -3.73 5.13 -0.42
C MET A 200 -2.86 6.38 -0.29
N HIS A 201 -2.05 6.63 -1.32
CA HIS A 201 -1.26 7.84 -1.47
C HIS A 201 -2.08 8.90 -2.20
N VAL A 202 -2.17 10.09 -1.63
CA VAL A 202 -2.99 11.19 -2.15
C VAL A 202 -2.14 12.45 -2.28
N GLY A 203 -2.14 13.05 -3.44
CA GLY A 203 -1.51 14.33 -3.69
C GLY A 203 -2.15 15.47 -2.90
N THR A 204 -1.41 16.54 -2.67
CA THR A 204 -1.93 17.73 -1.95
C THR A 204 -3.10 18.42 -2.67
N ASP A 205 -3.30 18.11 -3.94
CA ASP A 205 -4.45 18.55 -4.76
C ASP A 205 -5.63 17.58 -4.76
N GLY A 206 -5.51 16.47 -4.01
CA GLY A 206 -6.50 15.41 -3.89
C GLY A 206 -6.39 14.30 -4.95
N GLN A 207 -5.43 14.33 -5.87
CA GLN A 207 -5.24 13.29 -6.85
C GLN A 207 -4.86 11.96 -6.18
N ILE A 208 -5.46 10.85 -6.60
CA ILE A 208 -5.09 9.52 -6.17
C ILE A 208 -3.83 9.10 -6.93
N LEU A 209 -2.70 8.96 -6.23
CA LEU A 209 -1.40 8.66 -6.81
C LEU A 209 -1.10 7.17 -6.86
N GLY A 210 -1.58 6.43 -5.87
CA GLY A 210 -1.45 5.00 -5.79
C GLY A 210 -2.23 4.43 -4.60
N ALA A 211 -2.52 3.14 -4.66
CA ALA A 211 -3.18 2.42 -3.58
C ALA A 211 -2.73 0.97 -3.52
N GLN A 212 -2.79 0.42 -2.32
CA GLN A 212 -2.50 -0.97 -2.02
C GLN A 212 -3.61 -1.55 -1.15
N ALA A 213 -3.93 -2.81 -1.34
CA ALA A 213 -4.92 -3.50 -0.52
C ALA A 213 -4.44 -4.91 -0.19
N VAL A 214 -4.64 -5.33 1.08
CA VAL A 214 -4.32 -6.68 1.56
C VAL A 214 -5.49 -7.18 2.40
N GLY A 215 -5.88 -8.44 2.22
CA GLY A 215 -6.96 -9.06 2.98
C GLY A 215 -7.28 -10.47 2.49
N ALA A 216 -8.12 -11.18 3.23
CA ALA A 216 -8.52 -12.54 2.86
C ALA A 216 -9.53 -12.56 1.72
N ASP A 217 -10.39 -11.54 1.63
CA ASP A 217 -11.47 -11.45 0.65
C ASP A 217 -11.76 -9.99 0.27
N GLY A 218 -12.27 -9.75 -0.95
CA GLY A 218 -12.75 -8.47 -1.46
C GLY A 218 -11.66 -7.42 -1.76
N VAL A 219 -10.38 -7.82 -1.82
CA VAL A 219 -9.24 -6.98 -2.19
C VAL A 219 -9.31 -6.58 -3.66
N ASP A 220 -9.58 -7.55 -4.55
CA ASP A 220 -9.71 -7.39 -6.00
C ASP A 220 -10.73 -6.30 -6.36
N ARG A 221 -11.93 -6.40 -5.78
CA ARG A 221 -13.00 -5.42 -6.00
C ARG A 221 -12.56 -4.01 -5.62
N ARG A 222 -11.90 -3.83 -4.47
CA ARG A 222 -11.52 -2.49 -3.96
C ARG A 222 -10.41 -1.88 -4.78
N ILE A 223 -9.42 -2.69 -5.15
CA ILE A 223 -8.32 -2.17 -5.98
C ILE A 223 -8.82 -1.81 -7.38
N ASP A 224 -9.74 -2.61 -7.97
CA ASP A 224 -10.31 -2.32 -9.28
C ASP A 224 -11.16 -1.03 -9.28
N VAL A 225 -11.93 -0.78 -8.22
CA VAL A 225 -12.67 0.48 -8.06
C VAL A 225 -11.70 1.66 -7.98
N ILE A 226 -10.65 1.58 -7.17
CA ILE A 226 -9.66 2.66 -7.05
C ILE A 226 -8.90 2.86 -8.37
N ALA A 227 -8.46 1.77 -9.03
CA ALA A 227 -7.79 1.84 -10.31
C ALA A 227 -8.67 2.46 -11.41
N THR A 228 -9.97 2.16 -11.39
CA THR A 228 -10.95 2.76 -12.28
C THR A 228 -11.13 4.25 -11.99
N ALA A 229 -11.26 4.63 -10.72
CA ALA A 229 -11.34 6.03 -10.29
C ALA A 229 -10.09 6.82 -10.74
N MET A 230 -8.89 6.28 -10.53
CA MET A 230 -7.63 6.87 -11.00
C MET A 230 -7.62 7.04 -12.53
N ARG A 231 -8.04 6.02 -13.28
CA ARG A 231 -8.11 6.08 -14.74
C ARG A 231 -9.10 7.12 -15.25
N ALA A 232 -10.22 7.31 -14.53
CA ALA A 232 -11.22 8.32 -14.82
C ALA A 232 -10.81 9.73 -14.39
N GLY A 233 -9.67 9.91 -13.71
CA GLY A 233 -9.22 11.19 -13.18
C GLY A 233 -9.99 11.67 -11.96
N LEU A 234 -10.68 10.77 -11.26
CA LEU A 234 -11.35 11.10 -10.00
C LEU A 234 -10.31 11.38 -8.92
N LYS A 235 -10.67 12.26 -8.00
CA LYS A 235 -9.88 12.60 -6.81
C LYS A 235 -10.30 11.76 -5.60
N ALA A 236 -9.49 11.73 -4.58
CA ALA A 236 -9.78 10.99 -3.36
C ALA A 236 -11.12 11.38 -2.70
N PRO A 237 -11.53 12.65 -2.65
CA PRO A 237 -12.87 13.02 -2.16
C PRO A 237 -14.02 12.42 -2.99
N ASP A 238 -13.85 12.23 -4.31
CA ASP A 238 -14.91 11.70 -5.18
C ASP A 238 -15.24 10.24 -4.83
N LEU A 239 -14.31 9.52 -4.17
CA LEU A 239 -14.56 8.15 -3.71
C LEU A 239 -15.68 8.08 -2.66
N ILE A 240 -15.99 9.18 -1.97
CA ILE A 240 -17.06 9.26 -0.97
C ILE A 240 -18.42 8.99 -1.60
N ASP A 241 -18.63 9.54 -2.80
CA ASP A 241 -19.90 9.58 -3.49
C ASP A 241 -20.11 8.40 -4.46
N LEU A 242 -19.15 7.46 -4.51
CA LEU A 242 -19.30 6.27 -5.32
C LEU A 242 -20.46 5.41 -4.80
N ASP A 243 -21.46 5.20 -5.64
CA ASP A 243 -22.60 4.33 -5.35
C ASP A 243 -22.23 2.87 -5.67
N LEU A 244 -21.66 2.21 -4.67
CA LEU A 244 -21.15 0.84 -4.79
C LEU A 244 -22.20 -0.17 -4.35
N ALA A 245 -22.26 -1.30 -5.08
CA ALA A 245 -23.21 -2.36 -4.79
C ALA A 245 -23.08 -2.88 -3.36
N TYR A 246 -24.18 -2.85 -2.61
CA TYR A 246 -24.26 -3.25 -1.22
C TYR A 246 -25.44 -4.19 -0.94
N ALA A 247 -25.12 -5.28 -0.28
CA ALA A 247 -25.99 -6.07 0.58
C ALA A 247 -25.09 -6.74 1.63
N PRO A 248 -25.61 -7.18 2.79
CA PRO A 248 -24.76 -7.66 3.91
C PRO A 248 -23.69 -8.69 3.53
N PRO A 249 -23.92 -9.66 2.62
CA PRO A 249 -22.89 -10.62 2.23
C PRO A 249 -21.81 -10.05 1.29
N TYR A 250 -22.04 -8.91 0.64
CA TYR A 250 -21.19 -8.41 -0.44
C TYR A 250 -20.38 -7.14 -0.08
N GLY A 251 -20.83 -6.39 0.89
CA GLY A 251 -20.18 -5.12 1.24
C GLY A 251 -20.70 -4.50 2.52
N GLN A 252 -20.41 -3.24 2.69
CA GLN A 252 -20.95 -2.37 3.75
C GLN A 252 -21.64 -1.17 3.10
N ALA A 253 -22.62 -0.58 3.78
CA ALA A 253 -23.25 0.67 3.33
C ALA A 253 -22.22 1.81 3.17
N LYS A 254 -21.15 1.74 3.95
CA LYS A 254 -19.95 2.56 3.81
C LYS A 254 -18.79 1.64 3.42
N ASP A 255 -18.62 1.41 2.12
CA ASP A 255 -17.57 0.51 1.61
C ASP A 255 -16.17 0.98 2.06
N PRO A 256 -15.19 0.08 2.23
CA PRO A 256 -13.80 0.45 2.51
C PRO A 256 -13.24 1.53 1.58
N VAL A 257 -13.62 1.56 0.29
CA VAL A 257 -13.23 2.61 -0.66
C VAL A 257 -13.83 3.96 -0.27
N ASN A 258 -15.15 4.02 0.03
CA ASN A 258 -15.77 5.25 0.51
C ASN A 258 -15.11 5.75 1.80
N GLN A 259 -14.82 4.84 2.75
CA GLN A 259 -14.14 5.19 4.00
C GLN A 259 -12.76 5.80 3.76
N THR A 260 -11.99 5.22 2.84
CA THR A 260 -10.67 5.74 2.47
C THR A 260 -10.77 7.15 1.88
N GLY A 261 -11.76 7.39 1.01
CA GLY A 261 -12.10 8.73 0.49
C GLY A 261 -12.47 9.73 1.60
N MET A 262 -13.27 9.31 2.59
CA MET A 262 -13.67 10.15 3.73
C MET A 262 -12.46 10.58 4.58
N VAL A 263 -11.53 9.66 4.86
CA VAL A 263 -10.30 9.99 5.60
C VAL A 263 -9.45 10.97 4.81
N ALA A 264 -9.24 10.71 3.52
CA ALA A 264 -8.48 11.61 2.64
C ALA A 264 -9.11 13.01 2.55
N HIS A 265 -10.42 13.09 2.42
CA HIS A 265 -11.15 14.35 2.41
C HIS A 265 -10.94 15.15 3.69
N ASN A 266 -11.05 14.53 4.86
CA ASN A 266 -10.83 15.19 6.15
C ASN A 266 -9.39 15.75 6.27
N VAL A 267 -8.40 15.09 5.66
CA VAL A 267 -7.02 15.60 5.62
C VAL A 267 -6.93 16.81 4.68
N LEU A 268 -7.49 16.72 3.48
CA LEU A 268 -7.46 17.79 2.47
C LEU A 268 -8.16 19.07 2.94
N THR A 269 -9.23 18.94 3.74
CA THR A 269 -9.96 20.07 4.29
C THR A 269 -9.35 20.64 5.58
N GLY A 270 -8.26 20.02 6.10
CA GLY A 270 -7.65 20.41 7.37
C GLY A 270 -8.44 20.02 8.62
N GLU A 271 -9.53 19.26 8.45
CA GLU A 271 -10.31 18.70 9.57
C GLU A 271 -9.53 17.63 10.34
N LEU A 272 -8.58 16.95 9.68
CA LEU A 272 -7.76 15.89 10.24
C LEU A 272 -6.28 16.15 9.95
N ILE A 273 -5.45 16.05 10.98
CA ILE A 273 -3.99 16.02 10.87
C ILE A 273 -3.55 14.59 11.19
N LEU A 274 -2.95 13.91 10.21
CA LEU A 274 -2.45 12.55 10.38
C LEU A 274 -0.98 12.53 10.82
N THR A 275 -0.66 11.57 11.68
CA THR A 275 0.71 11.10 11.94
C THR A 275 0.85 9.74 11.25
N GLY A 276 1.87 9.58 10.43
CA GLY A 276 2.23 8.28 9.84
C GLY A 276 2.81 7.32 10.88
N PRO A 277 2.80 6.01 10.63
CA PRO A 277 3.42 5.04 11.54
C PRO A 277 4.94 5.22 11.65
N ASP A 278 5.58 5.71 10.59
CA ASP A 278 7.00 6.05 10.49
C ASP A 278 7.40 7.23 11.39
N ALA A 279 6.48 8.17 11.59
CA ALA A 279 6.70 9.36 12.41
C ALA A 279 6.41 9.12 13.90
N LEU A 280 5.76 8.01 14.27
CA LEU A 280 5.43 7.70 15.66
C LEU A 280 6.64 7.08 16.38
N THR A 281 7.42 7.90 17.05
CA THR A 281 8.58 7.49 17.86
C THR A 281 8.17 7.15 19.30
N GLY A 282 9.03 6.39 20.02
CA GLY A 282 8.71 5.92 21.38
C GLY A 282 8.57 7.02 22.45
N ASP A 283 9.03 8.24 22.19
CA ASP A 283 8.93 9.42 23.06
C ASP A 283 7.73 10.32 22.72
N MET A 284 6.99 10.03 21.64
CA MET A 284 5.79 10.78 21.31
C MET A 284 4.66 10.48 22.31
N PRO A 285 4.01 11.53 22.84
CA PRO A 285 2.87 11.34 23.73
C PRO A 285 1.66 10.81 22.95
N VAL A 286 1.04 9.74 23.46
CA VAL A 286 -0.09 9.07 22.83
C VAL A 286 -1.30 9.04 23.77
N LEU A 287 -2.45 9.48 23.29
CA LEU A 287 -3.74 9.24 23.92
C LEU A 287 -4.38 8.02 23.27
N ASP A 288 -4.35 6.89 23.95
CA ASP A 288 -4.97 5.65 23.50
C ASP A 288 -6.43 5.59 23.92
N VAL A 289 -7.32 5.61 22.94
CA VAL A 289 -8.78 5.65 23.18
C VAL A 289 -9.45 4.27 23.06
N ARG A 290 -8.64 3.20 23.09
CA ARG A 290 -9.13 1.81 23.15
C ARG A 290 -9.65 1.47 24.54
N THR A 291 -10.30 0.31 24.66
CA THR A 291 -10.64 -0.25 25.96
C THR A 291 -9.40 -0.60 26.77
N MET A 292 -9.52 -0.65 28.10
CA MET A 292 -8.42 -1.03 29.00
C MET A 292 -7.85 -2.41 28.62
N GLY A 293 -8.70 -3.38 28.28
CA GLY A 293 -8.23 -4.71 27.87
C GLY A 293 -7.40 -4.71 26.58
N GLU A 294 -7.77 -3.89 25.59
CA GLU A 294 -6.96 -3.71 24.37
C GLU A 294 -5.64 -2.98 24.68
N TYR A 295 -5.67 -2.03 25.60
CA TYR A 295 -4.52 -1.28 26.03
C TYR A 295 -3.49 -2.17 26.75
N THR A 296 -3.91 -2.91 27.75
CA THR A 296 -3.03 -3.81 28.52
C THR A 296 -2.42 -4.93 27.68
N ALA A 297 -3.07 -5.32 26.58
CA ALA A 297 -2.54 -6.31 25.63
C ALA A 297 -1.39 -5.75 24.74
N GLY A 298 -1.15 -4.45 24.76
CA GLY A 298 -0.03 -3.81 24.07
C GLY A 298 -0.34 -2.38 23.68
N HIS A 299 0.49 -1.44 24.14
CA HIS A 299 0.32 0.01 23.94
C HIS A 299 1.70 0.70 23.77
N MET A 300 1.67 1.97 23.33
CA MET A 300 2.88 2.78 23.25
C MET A 300 3.38 3.14 24.66
N PRO A 301 4.71 3.13 24.91
CA PRO A 301 5.27 3.64 26.15
C PRO A 301 4.78 5.06 26.43
N ASN A 302 4.58 5.38 27.74
CA ASN A 302 4.15 6.72 28.19
C ASN A 302 2.81 7.20 27.62
N SER A 303 1.96 6.30 27.09
CA SER A 303 0.62 6.67 26.66
C SER A 303 -0.36 6.80 27.83
N LEU A 304 -1.34 7.71 27.66
CA LEU A 304 -2.50 7.81 28.54
C LEU A 304 -3.65 7.01 27.93
N ASN A 305 -4.32 6.13 28.71
CA ASN A 305 -5.49 5.41 28.25
C ASN A 305 -6.78 6.01 28.79
N ILE A 306 -7.63 6.52 27.90
CA ILE A 306 -9.01 6.91 28.21
C ILE A 306 -9.90 6.40 27.09
N PRO A 307 -10.75 5.38 27.34
CA PRO A 307 -11.67 4.87 26.32
C PRO A 307 -12.52 5.98 25.70
N HIS A 308 -12.67 5.97 24.37
CA HIS A 308 -13.37 7.04 23.64
C HIS A 308 -14.79 7.34 24.18
N THR A 309 -15.45 6.35 24.77
CA THR A 309 -16.79 6.50 25.39
C THR A 309 -16.76 7.32 26.67
N GLN A 310 -15.62 7.40 27.35
CA GLN A 310 -15.42 8.14 28.60
C GLN A 310 -14.71 9.49 28.39
N LEU A 311 -14.14 9.71 27.20
CA LEU A 311 -13.22 10.82 26.96
C LEU A 311 -13.84 12.21 27.21
N ARG A 312 -15.13 12.40 26.92
CA ARG A 312 -15.81 13.69 27.16
C ARG A 312 -15.87 14.05 28.63
N ASP A 313 -16.07 13.05 29.49
CA ASP A 313 -16.24 13.26 30.94
C ASP A 313 -14.89 13.32 31.67
N ARG A 314 -13.80 12.90 30.99
CA ARG A 314 -12.43 12.84 31.53
C ARG A 314 -11.44 13.81 30.85
N LEU A 315 -11.95 14.89 30.24
CA LEU A 315 -11.11 15.91 29.59
C LEU A 315 -10.15 16.62 30.57
N ASP A 316 -10.50 16.73 31.84
CA ASP A 316 -9.64 17.32 32.86
C ASP A 316 -8.41 16.43 33.12
N GLU A 317 -8.52 15.11 33.00
CA GLU A 317 -7.39 14.19 33.08
C GLU A 317 -6.45 14.35 31.87
N VAL A 318 -7.03 14.54 30.65
CA VAL A 318 -6.22 14.86 29.47
C VAL A 318 -5.48 16.17 29.69
N ARG A 319 -6.12 17.18 30.27
CA ARG A 319 -5.47 18.48 30.56
C ARG A 319 -4.33 18.35 31.55
N ALA A 320 -4.56 17.65 32.66
CA ALA A 320 -3.51 17.39 33.65
C ALA A 320 -2.32 16.63 33.03
N TRP A 321 -2.60 15.60 32.21
CA TRP A 321 -1.55 14.85 31.53
C TRP A 321 -0.78 15.71 30.53
N VAL A 322 -1.45 16.60 29.79
CA VAL A 322 -0.79 17.52 28.85
C VAL A 322 0.12 18.49 29.63
N ASP A 323 -0.35 19.07 30.72
CA ASP A 323 0.42 20.01 31.54
C ASP A 323 1.67 19.34 32.18
N GLU A 324 1.53 18.09 32.60
CA GLU A 324 2.61 17.36 33.30
C GLU A 324 3.63 16.72 32.35
N SER A 325 3.18 16.17 31.21
CA SER A 325 3.97 15.22 30.41
C SER A 325 4.13 15.59 28.94
N VAL A 326 3.25 16.40 28.37
CA VAL A 326 3.22 16.70 26.92
C VAL A 326 3.75 18.10 26.64
N GLY A 327 3.29 19.12 27.40
CA GLY A 327 3.60 20.52 27.16
C GLY A 327 2.94 21.04 25.89
N GLU A 328 3.65 21.89 25.15
CA GLU A 328 3.16 22.50 23.89
C GLU A 328 3.22 21.56 22.66
N ARG A 329 3.87 20.40 22.79
CA ARG A 329 3.99 19.44 21.70
C ARG A 329 2.63 18.88 21.31
N PRO A 330 2.40 18.51 20.04
CA PRO A 330 1.22 17.74 19.69
C PRO A 330 1.28 16.35 20.31
N PHE A 331 0.13 15.81 20.71
CA PHE A 331 0.02 14.38 21.04
C PHE A 331 -0.80 13.65 19.99
N VAL A 332 -0.62 12.33 19.94
CA VAL A 332 -1.23 11.46 18.93
C VAL A 332 -2.44 10.73 19.54
N VAL A 333 -3.61 10.82 18.92
CA VAL A 333 -4.75 9.97 19.29
C VAL A 333 -4.70 8.67 18.53
N MET A 334 -4.78 7.55 19.24
CA MET A 334 -4.68 6.21 18.69
C MET A 334 -5.83 5.31 19.12
N CYS A 335 -6.31 4.46 18.21
CA CYS A 335 -7.16 3.31 18.54
C CYS A 335 -6.72 2.07 17.74
N ALA A 336 -7.58 1.08 17.59
CA ALA A 336 -7.24 -0.13 16.83
C ALA A 336 -7.06 0.15 15.31
N ALA A 337 -8.04 0.82 14.67
CA ALA A 337 -8.16 0.89 13.21
C ALA A 337 -8.56 2.28 12.66
N GLY A 338 -8.54 3.34 13.48
CA GLY A 338 -8.80 4.72 13.05
C GLY A 338 -10.18 5.28 13.44
N VAL A 339 -11.26 4.49 13.46
CA VAL A 339 -12.63 5.02 13.68
C VAL A 339 -12.81 5.65 15.06
N ARG A 340 -12.42 4.95 16.13
CA ARG A 340 -12.53 5.47 17.51
C ARG A 340 -11.57 6.63 17.76
N SER A 341 -10.38 6.58 17.17
CA SER A 341 -9.43 7.70 17.25
C SER A 341 -9.93 8.94 16.53
N TRP A 342 -10.66 8.81 15.42
CA TRP A 342 -11.33 9.96 14.80
C TRP A 342 -12.34 10.62 15.74
N ILE A 343 -13.15 9.83 16.44
CA ILE A 343 -14.09 10.36 17.46
C ILE A 343 -13.31 11.06 18.58
N GLY A 344 -12.28 10.39 19.13
CA GLY A 344 -11.43 10.96 20.19
C GLY A 344 -10.71 12.23 19.75
N TYR A 345 -10.12 12.23 18.57
CA TYR A 345 -9.46 13.38 17.96
C TYR A 345 -10.39 14.59 17.87
N ARG A 346 -11.62 14.40 17.38
CA ARG A 346 -12.63 15.48 17.30
C ARG A 346 -12.99 16.03 18.69
N ILE A 347 -13.09 15.18 19.71
CA ILE A 347 -13.40 15.60 21.08
C ILE A 347 -12.27 16.47 21.64
N VAL A 348 -11.01 15.99 21.58
CA VAL A 348 -9.89 16.73 22.18
C VAL A 348 -9.52 17.97 21.37
N ARG A 349 -9.64 17.93 20.04
CA ARG A 349 -9.43 19.11 19.19
C ARG A 349 -10.45 20.21 19.47
N ALA A 350 -11.72 19.84 19.65
CA ALA A 350 -12.78 20.80 20.04
C ALA A 350 -12.55 21.39 21.43
N ALA A 351 -11.85 20.68 22.32
CA ALA A 351 -11.44 21.18 23.64
C ALA A 351 -10.17 22.06 23.59
N GLY A 352 -9.62 22.33 22.40
CA GLY A 352 -8.50 23.24 22.18
C GLY A 352 -7.12 22.60 22.25
N PHE A 353 -7.00 21.26 22.29
CA PHE A 353 -5.71 20.60 22.35
C PHE A 353 -5.00 20.56 20.98
N ASN A 354 -3.67 20.67 21.01
CA ASN A 354 -2.82 20.44 19.86
C ASN A 354 -2.65 18.93 19.63
N VAL A 355 -3.28 18.39 18.58
CA VAL A 355 -3.46 16.96 18.43
C VAL A 355 -3.37 16.50 16.99
N THR A 356 -2.81 15.31 16.80
CA THR A 356 -2.82 14.54 15.54
C THR A 356 -3.46 13.18 15.75
N MET A 357 -3.68 12.44 14.69
CA MET A 357 -4.25 11.09 14.75
C MET A 357 -3.32 10.10 14.02
N LEU A 358 -3.04 8.95 14.64
CA LEU A 358 -2.30 7.87 13.97
C LEU A 358 -3.11 7.30 12.81
N SER A 359 -2.54 7.36 11.62
CA SER A 359 -3.15 6.80 10.40
C SER A 359 -3.35 5.28 10.56
N GLY A 360 -4.60 4.81 10.46
CA GLY A 360 -4.94 3.38 10.60
C GLY A 360 -4.78 2.79 12.01
N GLY A 361 -4.37 3.58 13.01
CA GLY A 361 -4.25 3.14 14.40
C GLY A 361 -3.15 2.10 14.64
N ILE A 362 -3.25 1.37 15.77
CA ILE A 362 -2.21 0.42 16.19
C ILE A 362 -2.06 -0.76 15.21
N GLN A 363 -3.07 -1.08 14.41
CA GLN A 363 -2.94 -2.13 13.38
C GLN A 363 -1.90 -1.74 12.33
N THR A 364 -1.95 -0.51 11.83
CA THR A 364 -0.93 0.01 10.92
C THR A 364 0.44 0.09 11.61
N LEU A 365 0.50 0.57 12.84
CA LEU A 365 1.75 0.65 13.59
C LEU A 365 2.41 -0.72 13.79
N ARG A 366 1.65 -1.74 14.17
CA ARG A 366 2.16 -3.11 14.31
C ARG A 366 2.67 -3.67 12.98
N ALA A 367 1.95 -3.42 11.91
CA ALA A 367 2.37 -3.82 10.58
C ALA A 367 3.64 -3.09 10.12
N TRP A 368 3.77 -1.79 10.40
CA TRP A 368 4.98 -1.01 10.16
C TRP A 368 6.18 -1.51 10.97
N LEU A 369 5.99 -1.75 12.25
CA LEU A 369 7.05 -2.23 13.14
C LEU A 369 7.48 -3.68 12.83
N GLY A 370 6.56 -4.50 12.29
CA GLY A 370 6.83 -5.91 12.04
C GLY A 370 7.27 -6.63 13.31
N GLU A 371 8.41 -7.32 13.27
CA GLU A 371 8.98 -8.05 14.41
C GLU A 371 9.43 -7.13 15.56
N LYS A 372 9.69 -5.87 15.27
CA LYS A 372 10.07 -4.89 16.32
C LYS A 372 8.88 -4.48 17.19
N ALA A 373 7.65 -4.85 16.82
CA ALA A 373 6.45 -4.45 17.55
C ALA A 373 6.48 -4.91 19.02
N GLU A 374 6.98 -6.12 19.29
CA GLU A 374 7.10 -6.66 20.66
C GLU A 374 8.15 -5.91 21.53
N ALA A 375 9.16 -5.34 20.87
CA ALA A 375 10.19 -4.55 21.57
C ALA A 375 9.76 -3.09 21.80
N VAL A 376 8.84 -2.56 21.01
CA VAL A 376 8.38 -1.17 21.07
C VAL A 376 7.12 -1.04 21.91
N LEU A 377 6.17 -1.97 21.76
CA LEU A 377 4.91 -1.95 22.50
C LEU A 377 5.09 -2.60 23.88
N VAL A 378 4.60 -1.93 24.90
CA VAL A 378 4.64 -2.45 26.28
C VAL A 378 3.29 -3.08 26.63
N THR A 379 3.31 -4.06 27.52
CA THR A 379 2.12 -4.76 28.04
C THR A 379 1.89 -4.43 29.51
N GLY A 380 0.69 -4.62 30.02
CA GLY A 380 0.34 -4.38 31.42
C GLY A 380 -0.37 -3.04 31.65
N GLU A 381 -0.56 -2.70 32.94
CA GLU A 381 -1.21 -1.45 33.33
C GLU A 381 -0.23 -0.29 33.15
N GLY A 382 -0.42 0.52 32.11
CA GLY A 382 0.25 1.79 31.94
C GLY A 382 -0.40 2.89 32.78
N ARG A 383 -0.26 4.17 32.41
CA ARG A 383 -1.04 5.27 32.99
C ARG A 383 -2.50 5.11 32.56
N ALA A 384 -3.38 4.86 33.51
CA ALA A 384 -4.83 4.83 33.33
C ALA A 384 -5.44 6.15 33.76
#